data_0fb8614810fd70ddf261791f821c2d2a
#
_entry.id   0fb8614810fd70ddf261791f821c2d2a
#
_cell.length_a   1.000
_cell.length_b   1.000
_cell.length_c   1.000
_cell.angle_alpha   90.00
_cell.angle_beta   90.00
_cell.angle_gamma   90.00
#
_symmetry.space_group_name_H-M   'P 1'
#
loop_
_entity.id
_entity.type
_entity.pdbx_description
1 polymer ?
#
loop_
_entity_poly.entity_id
_entity_poly.type
_entity_poly.pdbx_seq_one_letter_code
_entity_poly.pdbx_strand_id
1 'polypeptide(L)'
;MDIASLLGLIGALGFIIYAMVSGGGVGPFIDVPSLAIVFGGTFFCVMYTCPLPTFLGSFGVMAKAFFPPVKPQDELVTKMVELAGIARKDGMMALEGQDVPDKFFSKGLQMLVDGADEAKLTTQLNQEIKAMKARHESNQNVVKAWIDIAPAMGMIGT
;
A
#
# COMPACT_ATOMS: atom_id res chain seq x y z
N MET A 1 -0.41 5.56 -13.88
CA MET A 1 -0.05 6.95 -13.50
C MET A 1 -0.71 7.87 -14.48
N ASP A 2 -1.41 8.88 -13.99
CA ASP A 2 -2.05 9.86 -14.88
C ASP A 2 -1.01 10.79 -15.50
N ILE A 3 -1.25 11.17 -16.77
CA ILE A 3 -0.36 12.08 -17.51
C ILE A 3 -0.16 13.38 -16.75
N ALA A 4 -1.20 13.88 -16.08
CA ALA A 4 -1.14 15.07 -15.23
C ALA A 4 -0.14 14.94 -14.06
N SER A 5 -0.11 13.77 -13.40
CA SER A 5 0.82 13.49 -12.30
C SER A 5 2.27 13.46 -12.77
N LEU A 6 2.51 12.89 -13.96
CA LEU A 6 3.84 12.84 -14.55
C LEU A 6 4.34 14.24 -14.96
N LEU A 7 3.48 15.02 -15.62
CA LEU A 7 3.78 16.40 -16.00
C LEU A 7 4.02 17.30 -14.78
N GLY A 8 3.21 17.14 -13.72
CA GLY A 8 3.37 17.87 -12.48
C GLY A 8 4.71 17.57 -11.80
N LEU A 9 5.10 16.30 -11.72
CA LEU A 9 6.37 15.89 -11.14
C LEU A 9 7.57 16.41 -11.92
N ILE A 10 7.56 16.24 -13.24
CA ILE A 10 8.63 16.71 -14.12
C ILE A 10 8.72 18.24 -14.08
N GLY A 11 7.58 18.94 -14.10
CA GLY A 11 7.53 20.40 -13.99
C GLY A 11 8.10 20.90 -12.67
N ALA A 12 7.70 20.33 -11.54
CA ALA A 12 8.20 20.72 -10.22
C ALA A 12 9.72 20.52 -10.10
N LEU A 13 10.24 19.35 -10.50
CA LEU A 13 11.68 19.08 -10.50
C LEU A 13 12.43 20.01 -11.46
N GLY A 14 11.87 20.27 -12.64
CA GLY A 14 12.46 21.20 -13.62
C GLY A 14 12.60 22.61 -13.10
N PHE A 15 11.57 23.16 -12.42
CA PHE A 15 11.64 24.48 -11.79
C PHE A 15 12.66 24.54 -10.65
N ILE A 16 12.77 23.49 -9.84
CA ILE A 16 13.77 23.42 -8.76
C ILE A 16 15.17 23.44 -9.36
N ILE A 17 15.46 22.60 -10.34
CA ILE A 17 16.78 22.54 -11.00
C ILE A 17 17.09 23.88 -11.67
N TYR A 18 16.13 24.48 -12.36
CA TYR A 18 16.29 25.80 -12.99
C TYR A 18 16.67 26.87 -11.96
N ALA A 19 15.98 26.90 -10.82
CA ALA A 19 16.27 27.86 -9.75
C ALA A 19 17.68 27.66 -9.17
N MET A 20 18.10 26.40 -8.96
CA MET A 20 19.45 26.08 -8.47
C MET A 20 20.55 26.52 -9.44
N VAL A 21 20.36 26.24 -10.73
CA VAL A 21 21.35 26.63 -11.77
C VAL A 21 21.43 28.15 -11.92
N SER A 22 20.27 28.85 -11.86
CA SER A 22 20.20 30.31 -11.96
C SER A 22 20.77 31.00 -10.71
N GLY A 23 20.77 30.35 -9.56
CA GLY A 23 21.25 30.88 -8.28
C GLY A 23 22.76 30.70 -8.02
N GLY A 24 23.54 30.26 -9.02
CA GLY A 24 25.01 30.08 -8.87
C GLY A 24 25.50 28.62 -9.02
N GLY A 25 24.63 27.76 -9.52
CA GLY A 25 24.94 26.35 -9.75
C GLY A 25 24.47 25.42 -8.64
N VAL A 26 24.67 24.12 -8.83
CA VAL A 26 24.22 23.07 -7.90
C VAL A 26 25.16 22.94 -6.69
N GLY A 27 26.43 23.34 -6.82
CA GLY A 27 27.47 23.17 -5.81
C GLY A 27 27.10 23.69 -4.41
N PRO A 28 26.63 24.94 -4.26
CA PRO A 28 26.23 25.51 -2.96
C PRO A 28 25.09 24.76 -2.26
N PHE A 29 24.31 23.97 -3.00
CA PHE A 29 23.18 23.20 -2.46
C PHE A 29 23.56 21.77 -2.04
N ILE A 30 24.81 21.35 -2.29
CA ILE A 30 25.31 20.02 -1.89
C ILE A 30 26.23 20.22 -0.69
N ASP A 31 25.66 20.07 0.50
CA ASP A 31 26.39 20.04 1.76
C ASP A 31 26.38 18.64 2.35
N VAL A 32 27.55 18.02 2.45
CA VAL A 32 27.69 16.63 2.90
C VAL A 32 27.22 16.42 4.34
N PRO A 33 27.55 17.29 5.31
CA PRO A 33 27.01 17.21 6.65
C PRO A 33 25.48 17.27 6.70
N SER A 34 24.86 18.19 5.98
CA SER A 34 23.41 18.32 5.89
C SER A 34 22.76 17.07 5.30
N LEU A 35 23.33 16.52 4.23
CA LEU A 35 22.86 15.25 3.64
C LEU A 35 22.94 14.09 4.64
N ALA A 36 24.02 14.00 5.42
CA ALA A 36 24.17 12.98 6.44
C ALA A 36 23.12 13.10 7.54
N ILE A 37 22.80 14.32 7.98
CA ILE A 37 21.76 14.60 8.97
C ILE A 37 20.38 14.22 8.40
N VAL A 38 20.05 14.67 7.19
CA VAL A 38 18.74 14.44 6.60
C VAL A 38 18.53 12.94 6.34
N PHE A 39 19.41 12.30 5.59
CA PHE A 39 19.23 10.88 5.25
C PHE A 39 19.48 9.96 6.43
N GLY A 40 20.60 10.13 7.13
CA GLY A 40 20.95 9.29 8.27
C GLY A 40 20.02 9.54 9.45
N GLY A 41 19.79 10.79 9.80
CA GLY A 41 18.88 11.17 10.88
C GLY A 41 17.46 10.66 10.65
N THR A 42 16.89 10.90 9.46
CA THR A 42 15.55 10.39 9.12
C THR A 42 15.49 8.88 9.18
N PHE A 43 16.47 8.20 8.59
CA PHE A 43 16.53 6.73 8.56
C PHE A 43 16.50 6.12 9.97
N PHE A 44 17.39 6.58 10.85
CA PHE A 44 17.46 6.05 12.22
C PHE A 44 16.29 6.49 13.09
N CYS A 45 15.77 7.71 12.90
CA CYS A 45 14.57 8.15 13.61
C CYS A 45 13.35 7.31 13.23
N VAL A 46 13.11 7.05 11.94
CA VAL A 46 11.99 6.20 11.51
C VAL A 46 12.20 4.77 11.99
N MET A 47 13.42 4.24 11.92
CA MET A 47 13.73 2.90 12.44
C MET A 47 13.45 2.78 13.95
N TYR A 48 13.65 3.84 14.70
CA TYR A 48 13.34 3.87 16.13
C TYR A 48 11.83 3.86 16.43
N THR A 49 10.99 4.40 15.53
CA THR A 49 9.53 4.51 15.76
C THR A 49 8.76 3.22 15.54
N CYS A 50 9.36 2.19 14.93
CA CYS A 50 8.64 0.97 14.57
C CYS A 50 9.51 -0.29 14.71
N PRO A 51 8.89 -1.49 14.88
CA PRO A 51 9.60 -2.76 14.86
C PRO A 51 10.32 -2.99 13.51
N LEU A 52 11.51 -3.56 13.58
CA LEU A 52 12.38 -3.79 12.42
C LEU A 52 11.70 -4.51 11.24
N PRO A 53 10.87 -5.56 11.45
CA PRO A 53 10.14 -6.21 10.36
C PRO A 53 9.16 -5.27 9.64
N THR A 54 8.50 -4.38 10.38
CA THR A 54 7.56 -3.39 9.81
C THR A 54 8.31 -2.31 9.04
N PHE A 55 9.45 -1.87 9.56
CA PHE A 55 10.34 -0.93 8.89
C PHE A 55 10.81 -1.48 7.53
N LEU A 56 11.33 -2.70 7.49
CA LEU A 56 11.76 -3.33 6.23
C LEU A 56 10.58 -3.57 5.28
N GLY A 57 9.41 -3.94 5.82
CA GLY A 57 8.18 -4.11 5.04
C GLY A 57 7.70 -2.82 4.38
N SER A 58 7.98 -1.65 4.96
CA SER A 58 7.56 -0.35 4.42
C SER A 58 8.16 -0.06 3.04
N PHE A 59 9.39 -0.49 2.77
CA PHE A 59 10.02 -0.35 1.45
C PHE A 59 9.27 -1.14 0.37
N GLY A 60 8.78 -2.33 0.72
CA GLY A 60 7.93 -3.13 -0.18
C GLY A 60 6.58 -2.47 -0.46
N VAL A 61 5.99 -1.79 0.53
CA VAL A 61 4.75 -1.02 0.35
C VAL A 61 4.98 0.21 -0.52
N MET A 62 6.09 0.93 -0.31
CA MET A 62 6.47 2.07 -1.15
C MET A 62 6.69 1.63 -2.61
N ALA A 63 7.36 0.51 -2.86
CA ALA A 63 7.54 -0.02 -4.22
C ALA A 63 6.20 -0.38 -4.88
N LYS A 64 5.24 -0.95 -4.14
CA LYS A 64 3.89 -1.27 -4.65
C LYS A 64 3.05 -0.03 -4.99
N ALA A 65 3.35 1.12 -4.41
CA ALA A 65 2.68 2.36 -4.77
C ALA A 65 2.97 2.79 -6.22
N PHE A 66 4.14 2.44 -6.74
CA PHE A 66 4.49 2.68 -8.14
C PHE A 66 3.90 1.65 -9.10
N PHE A 67 3.70 0.40 -8.64
CA PHE A 67 3.16 -0.70 -9.44
C PHE A 67 1.98 -1.35 -8.68
N PRO A 68 0.80 -0.71 -8.64
CA PRO A 68 -0.34 -1.26 -7.92
C PRO A 68 -0.84 -2.55 -8.63
N PRO A 69 -0.81 -3.71 -7.98
CA PRO A 69 -1.35 -4.96 -8.53
C PRO A 69 -2.88 -5.01 -8.32
N VAL A 70 -3.60 -3.98 -8.78
CA VAL A 70 -5.06 -3.94 -8.63
C VAL A 70 -5.67 -4.77 -9.76
N LYS A 71 -6.30 -5.89 -9.38
CA LYS A 71 -7.14 -6.66 -10.32
C LYS A 71 -8.44 -5.89 -10.57
N PRO A 72 -8.96 -5.90 -11.80
CA PRO A 72 -10.23 -5.27 -12.10
C PRO A 72 -11.34 -5.91 -11.26
N GLN A 73 -12.13 -5.07 -10.58
CA GLN A 73 -13.21 -5.52 -9.70
C GLN A 73 -14.34 -6.21 -10.49
N ASP A 74 -14.49 -5.88 -11.78
CA ASP A 74 -15.51 -6.43 -12.67
C ASP A 74 -15.39 -7.94 -12.84
N GLU A 75 -14.16 -8.48 -12.86
CA GLU A 75 -13.93 -9.93 -12.92
C GLU A 75 -14.44 -10.64 -11.66
N LEU A 76 -14.23 -10.06 -10.48
CA LEU A 76 -14.70 -10.60 -9.21
C LEU A 76 -16.23 -10.60 -9.14
N VAL A 77 -16.86 -9.49 -9.56
CA VAL A 77 -18.33 -9.39 -9.60
C VAL A 77 -18.92 -10.42 -10.55
N THR A 78 -18.37 -10.57 -11.74
CA THR A 78 -18.81 -11.56 -12.74
C THR A 78 -18.70 -12.98 -12.16
N LYS A 79 -17.58 -13.30 -11.50
CA LYS A 79 -17.38 -14.60 -10.86
C LYS A 79 -18.35 -14.84 -9.71
N MET A 80 -18.64 -13.82 -8.91
CA MET A 80 -19.66 -13.92 -7.86
C MET A 80 -21.05 -14.26 -8.41
N VAL A 81 -21.46 -13.60 -9.49
CA VAL A 81 -22.76 -13.85 -10.13
C VAL A 81 -22.81 -15.28 -10.70
N GLU A 82 -21.75 -15.73 -11.36
CA GLU A 82 -21.62 -17.12 -11.86
C GLU A 82 -21.80 -18.15 -10.72
N LEU A 83 -21.03 -18.00 -9.65
CA LEU A 83 -21.08 -18.90 -8.49
C LEU A 83 -22.44 -18.88 -7.78
N ALA A 84 -23.09 -17.72 -7.68
CA ALA A 84 -24.44 -17.62 -7.16
C ALA A 84 -25.46 -18.37 -8.03
N GLY A 85 -25.24 -18.38 -9.35
CA GLY A 85 -26.05 -19.18 -10.31
C GLY A 85 -25.88 -20.68 -10.10
N ILE A 86 -24.65 -21.15 -9.90
CA ILE A 86 -24.33 -22.55 -9.62
C ILE A 86 -24.96 -22.98 -8.28
N ALA A 87 -24.77 -22.19 -7.23
CA ALA A 87 -25.33 -22.46 -5.91
C ALA A 87 -26.87 -22.62 -5.92
N ARG A 88 -27.57 -21.83 -6.74
CA ARG A 88 -29.03 -21.92 -6.91
C ARG A 88 -29.50 -23.15 -7.67
N LYS A 89 -28.72 -23.61 -8.65
CA LYS A 89 -29.12 -24.77 -9.50
C LYS A 89 -28.71 -26.08 -8.89
N ASP A 90 -27.46 -26.18 -8.45
CA ASP A 90 -26.80 -27.44 -8.11
C ASP A 90 -26.51 -27.54 -6.58
N GLY A 91 -26.90 -26.51 -5.83
CA GLY A 91 -26.71 -26.46 -4.38
C GLY A 91 -25.32 -25.97 -3.96
N MET A 92 -25.16 -25.74 -2.63
CA MET A 92 -23.94 -25.18 -2.05
C MET A 92 -22.72 -26.10 -2.22
N MET A 93 -22.89 -27.39 -2.25
CA MET A 93 -21.80 -28.38 -2.43
C MET A 93 -21.17 -28.29 -3.82
N ALA A 94 -21.88 -27.79 -4.83
CA ALA A 94 -21.33 -27.62 -6.17
C ALA A 94 -20.31 -26.45 -6.24
N LEU A 95 -20.19 -25.65 -5.19
CA LEU A 95 -19.17 -24.60 -5.06
C LEU A 95 -17.82 -25.15 -4.61
N GLU A 96 -17.78 -26.39 -4.12
CA GLU A 96 -16.53 -27.04 -3.72
C GLU A 96 -15.61 -27.24 -4.93
N GLY A 97 -14.34 -26.83 -4.79
CA GLY A 97 -13.35 -26.97 -5.85
C GLY A 97 -13.42 -25.91 -6.96
N GLN A 98 -14.32 -24.94 -6.88
CA GLN A 98 -14.33 -23.82 -7.84
C GLN A 98 -13.09 -22.94 -7.67
N ASP A 99 -12.39 -22.72 -8.78
CA ASP A 99 -11.20 -21.86 -8.80
C ASP A 99 -11.59 -20.38 -8.68
N VAL A 100 -11.10 -19.75 -7.62
CA VAL A 100 -11.33 -18.34 -7.35
C VAL A 100 -9.98 -17.64 -7.18
N PRO A 101 -9.67 -16.66 -8.01
CA PRO A 101 -8.35 -16.02 -8.05
C PRO A 101 -8.03 -15.17 -6.82
N ASP A 102 -9.01 -14.87 -5.97
CA ASP A 102 -8.86 -14.06 -4.77
C ASP A 102 -8.94 -14.92 -3.51
N LYS A 103 -7.91 -14.84 -2.65
CA LYS A 103 -7.81 -15.64 -1.42
C LYS A 103 -8.88 -15.32 -0.38
N PHE A 104 -9.31 -14.07 -0.29
CA PHE A 104 -10.35 -13.65 0.65
C PHE A 104 -11.70 -14.21 0.21
N PHE A 105 -12.00 -14.12 -1.09
CA PHE A 105 -13.22 -14.69 -1.65
C PHE A 105 -13.23 -16.22 -1.56
N SER A 106 -12.12 -16.89 -1.88
CA SER A 106 -11.98 -18.35 -1.75
C SER A 106 -12.26 -18.83 -0.32
N LYS A 107 -11.75 -18.10 0.68
CA LYS A 107 -12.03 -18.43 2.09
C LYS A 107 -13.50 -18.27 2.45
N GLY A 108 -14.16 -17.19 1.97
CA GLY A 108 -15.61 -17.02 2.17
C GLY A 108 -16.42 -18.12 1.50
N LEU A 109 -16.03 -18.54 0.29
CA LEU A 109 -16.68 -19.61 -0.44
C LEU A 109 -16.58 -20.96 0.31
N GLN A 110 -15.37 -21.28 0.82
CA GLN A 110 -15.17 -22.50 1.59
C GLN A 110 -16.03 -22.54 2.86
N MET A 111 -16.15 -21.44 3.56
CA MET A 111 -17.04 -21.35 4.73
C MET A 111 -18.50 -21.57 4.37
N LEU A 112 -18.95 -21.12 3.19
CA LEU A 112 -20.31 -21.40 2.70
C LEU A 112 -20.51 -22.89 2.42
N VAL A 113 -19.54 -23.55 1.79
CA VAL A 113 -19.56 -25.01 1.54
C VAL A 113 -19.57 -25.79 2.84
N ASP A 114 -18.82 -25.33 3.86
CA ASP A 114 -18.77 -25.92 5.21
C ASP A 114 -20.09 -25.71 6.02
N GLY A 115 -21.07 -25.03 5.43
CA GLY A 115 -22.39 -24.83 6.05
C GLY A 115 -22.43 -23.71 7.10
N ALA A 116 -21.52 -22.74 7.01
CA ALA A 116 -21.57 -21.56 7.88
C ALA A 116 -22.86 -20.75 7.62
N ASP A 117 -23.53 -20.35 8.69
CA ASP A 117 -24.66 -19.43 8.61
C ASP A 117 -24.22 -18.01 8.24
N GLU A 118 -25.14 -17.19 7.76
CA GLU A 118 -24.88 -15.82 7.33
C GLU A 118 -24.23 -14.96 8.44
N ALA A 119 -24.68 -15.13 9.67
CA ALA A 119 -24.16 -14.35 10.80
C ALA A 119 -22.70 -14.71 11.11
N LYS A 120 -22.37 -16.00 11.10
CA LYS A 120 -21.01 -16.49 11.32
C LYS A 120 -20.07 -16.09 10.18
N LEU A 121 -20.52 -16.24 8.93
CA LEU A 121 -19.79 -15.85 7.74
C LEU A 121 -19.46 -14.34 7.78
N THR A 122 -20.47 -13.51 7.99
CA THR A 122 -20.33 -12.05 8.05
C THR A 122 -19.38 -11.63 9.18
N THR A 123 -19.50 -12.25 10.35
CA THR A 123 -18.63 -11.95 11.50
C THR A 123 -17.16 -12.29 11.18
N GLN A 124 -16.89 -13.46 10.64
CA GLN A 124 -15.52 -13.89 10.32
C GLN A 124 -14.90 -13.07 9.18
N LEU A 125 -15.65 -12.80 8.12
CA LEU A 125 -15.16 -11.96 7.02
C LEU A 125 -14.88 -10.53 7.49
N ASN A 126 -15.71 -9.96 8.35
CA ASN A 126 -15.45 -8.64 8.94
C ASN A 126 -14.23 -8.63 9.85
N GLN A 127 -13.98 -9.69 10.62
CA GLN A 127 -12.74 -9.82 11.41
C GLN A 127 -11.49 -9.89 10.51
N GLU A 128 -11.56 -10.63 9.40
CA GLU A 128 -10.48 -10.71 8.42
C GLU A 128 -10.19 -9.34 7.79
N ILE A 129 -11.24 -8.62 7.40
CA ILE A 129 -11.13 -7.25 6.87
C ILE A 129 -10.47 -6.31 7.90
N LYS A 130 -10.89 -6.37 9.16
CA LYS A 130 -10.28 -5.57 10.24
C LYS A 130 -8.82 -5.91 10.44
N ALA A 131 -8.45 -7.19 10.46
CA ALA A 131 -7.07 -7.63 10.58
C ALA A 131 -6.21 -7.19 9.38
N MET A 132 -6.76 -7.25 8.17
CA MET A 132 -6.09 -6.79 6.96
C MET A 132 -5.87 -5.26 6.99
N LYS A 133 -6.89 -4.49 7.37
CA LYS A 133 -6.79 -3.03 7.55
C LYS A 133 -5.73 -2.67 8.57
N ALA A 134 -5.72 -3.31 9.74
CA ALA A 134 -4.73 -3.04 10.79
C ALA A 134 -3.28 -3.30 10.32
N ARG A 135 -3.05 -4.37 9.54
CA ARG A 135 -1.73 -4.63 8.94
C ARG A 135 -1.32 -3.56 7.93
N HIS A 136 -2.26 -3.12 7.09
CA HIS A 136 -2.00 -2.05 6.13
C HIS A 136 -1.74 -0.72 6.83
N GLU A 137 -2.52 -0.39 7.85
CA GLU A 137 -2.36 0.83 8.65
C GLU A 137 -1.00 0.88 9.36
N SER A 138 -0.55 -0.24 9.93
CA SER A 138 0.77 -0.33 10.54
C SER A 138 1.89 0.04 9.53
N ASN A 139 1.84 -0.48 8.32
CA ASN A 139 2.81 -0.14 7.29
C ASN A 139 2.67 1.31 6.80
N GLN A 140 1.44 1.81 6.68
CA GLN A 140 1.18 3.22 6.30
C GLN A 140 1.71 4.19 7.35
N ASN A 141 1.64 3.85 8.64
CA ASN A 141 2.15 4.70 9.71
C ASN A 141 3.68 4.86 9.63
N VAL A 142 4.41 3.84 9.19
CA VAL A 142 5.86 3.97 8.93
C VAL A 142 6.12 4.94 7.76
N VAL A 143 5.34 4.84 6.68
CA VAL A 143 5.46 5.78 5.54
C VAL A 143 5.12 7.20 5.97
N LYS A 144 4.10 7.39 6.82
CA LYS A 144 3.78 8.71 7.40
C LYS A 144 4.95 9.25 8.24
N ALA A 145 5.58 8.40 9.06
CA ALA A 145 6.76 8.81 9.83
C ALA A 145 7.89 9.33 8.94
N TRP A 146 8.12 8.71 7.76
CA TRP A 146 9.07 9.24 6.77
C TRP A 146 8.68 10.64 6.30
N ILE A 147 7.40 10.86 6.00
CA ILE A 147 6.87 12.13 5.51
C ILE A 147 7.01 13.24 6.56
N ASP A 148 6.78 12.91 7.83
CA ASP A 148 6.78 13.89 8.92
C ASP A 148 8.21 14.21 9.41
N ILE A 149 9.09 13.21 9.48
CA ILE A 149 10.45 13.35 10.04
C ILE A 149 11.43 13.94 9.00
N ALA A 150 11.32 13.59 7.73
CA ALA A 150 12.27 14.04 6.72
C ALA A 150 12.35 15.58 6.58
N PRO A 151 11.23 16.33 6.54
CA PRO A 151 11.29 17.79 6.52
C PRO A 151 11.86 18.39 7.81
N ALA A 152 11.55 17.79 8.98
CA ALA A 152 12.10 18.22 10.26
C ALA A 152 13.62 18.07 10.30
N MET A 153 14.16 16.95 9.82
CA MET A 153 15.61 16.75 9.69
C MET A 153 16.22 17.68 8.63
N GLY A 154 15.48 18.01 7.58
CA GLY A 154 15.89 19.01 6.59
C GLY A 154 16.11 20.39 7.19
N MET A 155 15.22 20.83 8.10
CA MET A 155 15.38 22.12 8.81
C MET A 155 16.55 22.10 9.81
N ILE A 156 16.90 20.94 10.38
CA ILE A 156 18.05 20.81 11.28
C ILE A 156 19.36 20.79 10.48
N GLY A 157 19.33 20.25 9.26
CA GLY A 157 20.52 20.15 8.39
C GLY A 157 20.87 21.42 7.64
N THR A 158 20.00 22.43 7.63
CA THR A 158 20.26 23.75 7.03
C THR A 158 20.61 24.77 8.09
#